data_bd6f882baed880bf9e987ba6aa228f27
#
_entry.id   bd6f882baed880bf9e987ba6aa228f27
#
_cell.length_a   1.000
_cell.length_b   1.000
_cell.length_c   1.000
_cell.angle_alpha   90.00
_cell.angle_beta   90.00
_cell.angle_gamma   90.00
#
_symmetry.space_group_name_H-M   'P 1'
#
loop_
_entity.id
_entity.type
_entity.pdbx_description
1 polymer ?
#
loop_
_entity_poly.entity_id
_entity_poly.type
_entity_poly.pdbx_seq_one_letter_code
_entity_poly.pdbx_strand_id
1 'polypeptide(L)'
;MTALRLIVPPIAISIMILSADQGTAADNERGAQLVAMCAACHRLDGHDIAIPSIVGVDVQKLAEAMVAFKSGARSSQIMHAVALQLNDAEIETLAEYLAARPMESKLR
;
A
#
# COMPACT_ATOMS: atom_id res chain seq x y z
N MET A 1 71.92 6.43 6.26
CA MET A 1 70.79 6.64 5.34
C MET A 1 69.52 6.09 6.01
N THR A 2 68.77 6.99 6.61
CA THR A 2 67.60 6.62 7.42
C THR A 2 66.36 6.63 6.51
N ALA A 3 65.83 5.48 6.19
CA ALA A 3 64.60 5.37 5.41
C ALA A 3 63.41 5.73 6.31
N LEU A 4 62.79 6.86 6.06
CA LEU A 4 61.54 7.28 6.70
C LEU A 4 60.38 6.46 6.08
N ARG A 5 59.92 5.46 6.84
CA ARG A 5 58.71 4.69 6.47
C ARG A 5 57.48 5.50 6.85
N LEU A 6 56.83 6.09 5.86
CA LEU A 6 55.47 6.66 5.99
C LEU A 6 54.47 5.52 6.24
N ILE A 7 54.01 5.42 7.48
CA ILE A 7 52.91 4.53 7.84
C ILE A 7 51.65 5.30 7.52
N VAL A 8 50.98 4.93 6.40
CA VAL A 8 49.65 5.41 6.04
C VAL A 8 48.65 4.57 6.83
N PRO A 9 47.82 5.13 7.70
CA PRO A 9 46.80 4.39 8.38
C PRO A 9 45.70 3.97 7.38
N PRO A 10 45.12 2.76 7.45
CA PRO A 10 43.99 2.40 6.63
C PRO A 10 42.78 3.23 7.08
N ILE A 11 42.33 4.10 6.21
CA ILE A 11 41.03 4.78 6.39
C ILE A 11 39.96 3.70 6.23
N ALA A 12 39.40 3.26 7.34
CA ALA A 12 38.22 2.42 7.36
C ALA A 12 37.04 3.28 6.89
N ILE A 13 36.69 3.16 5.63
CA ILE A 13 35.46 3.73 5.07
C ILE A 13 34.33 2.86 5.62
N SER A 14 33.74 3.30 6.73
CA SER A 14 32.47 2.75 7.20
C SER A 14 31.39 3.14 6.21
N ILE A 15 31.10 2.24 5.28
CA ILE A 15 29.91 2.36 4.42
C ILE A 15 28.73 2.08 5.34
N MET A 16 28.12 3.14 5.88
CA MET A 16 26.78 3.06 6.46
C MET A 16 25.84 2.75 5.29
N ILE A 17 25.45 1.49 5.17
CA ILE A 17 24.36 1.09 4.31
C ILE A 17 23.10 1.63 5.00
N LEU A 18 22.64 2.80 4.56
CA LEU A 18 21.28 3.24 4.85
C LEU A 18 20.37 2.25 4.11
N SER A 19 19.90 1.25 4.83
CA SER A 19 18.77 0.44 4.39
C SER A 19 17.54 1.34 4.46
N ALA A 20 17.39 2.22 3.45
CA ALA A 20 16.15 2.95 3.26
C ALA A 20 15.05 1.90 3.06
N ASP A 21 13.98 2.08 3.78
CA ASP A 21 12.78 1.26 3.77
C ASP A 21 12.10 1.33 2.37
N GLN A 22 12.71 0.66 1.41
CA GLN A 22 12.24 0.63 0.02
C GLN A 22 10.93 -0.16 -0.11
N GLY A 23 10.60 -1.00 0.88
CA GLY A 23 9.37 -1.76 0.94
C GLY A 23 8.14 -0.86 0.97
N THR A 24 8.10 0.11 1.87
CA THR A 24 6.91 0.98 2.05
C THR A 24 6.61 1.87 0.84
N ALA A 25 7.64 2.37 0.13
CA ALA A 25 7.45 3.17 -1.08
C ALA A 25 6.92 2.34 -2.24
N ALA A 26 7.46 1.12 -2.45
CA ALA A 26 7.01 0.19 -3.49
C ALA A 26 5.60 -0.31 -3.23
N ASP A 27 5.26 -0.62 -1.98
CA ASP A 27 3.91 -1.05 -1.57
C ASP A 27 2.89 0.07 -1.76
N ASN A 28 3.27 1.31 -1.47
CA ASN A 28 2.43 2.49 -1.68
C ASN A 28 2.15 2.72 -3.16
N GLU A 29 3.15 2.59 -4.02
CA GLU A 29 3.00 2.70 -5.47
C GLU A 29 2.13 1.56 -6.02
N ARG A 30 2.37 0.34 -5.56
CA ARG A 30 1.55 -0.82 -5.95
C ARG A 30 0.11 -0.68 -5.49
N GLY A 31 -0.11 -0.22 -4.27
CA GLY A 31 -1.43 0.08 -3.73
C GLY A 31 -2.17 1.11 -4.58
N ALA A 32 -1.51 2.19 -4.96
CA ALA A 32 -2.07 3.21 -5.84
C ALA A 32 -2.50 2.65 -7.21
N GLN A 33 -1.67 1.78 -7.80
CA GLN A 33 -1.98 1.12 -9.08
C GLN A 33 -3.21 0.21 -8.96
N LEU A 34 -3.29 -0.60 -7.91
CA LEU A 34 -4.41 -1.50 -7.66
C LEU A 34 -5.71 -0.73 -7.43
N VAL A 35 -5.66 0.33 -6.65
CA VAL A 35 -6.82 1.15 -6.30
C VAL A 35 -7.33 1.99 -7.49
N ALA A 36 -6.50 2.21 -8.51
CA ALA A 36 -6.94 2.95 -9.70
C ALA A 36 -8.17 2.35 -10.37
N MET A 37 -8.33 1.02 -10.37
CA MET A 37 -9.54 0.39 -10.90
C MET A 37 -10.76 0.60 -10.00
N CYS A 38 -10.56 0.75 -8.69
CA CYS A 38 -11.64 1.00 -7.74
C CYS A 38 -12.24 2.39 -7.92
N ALA A 39 -11.40 3.36 -8.26
CA ALA A 39 -11.79 4.75 -8.46
C ALA A 39 -12.77 4.96 -9.63
N ALA A 40 -12.92 3.99 -10.50
CA ALA A 40 -13.92 4.03 -11.57
C ALA A 40 -15.37 4.04 -11.04
N CYS A 41 -15.60 3.41 -9.87
CA CYS A 41 -16.92 3.33 -9.25
C CYS A 41 -16.97 3.91 -7.83
N HIS A 42 -15.92 3.71 -7.03
CA HIS A 42 -15.83 4.22 -5.66
C HIS A 42 -15.12 5.57 -5.63
N ARG A 43 -15.71 6.53 -4.91
CA ARG A 43 -15.06 7.82 -4.70
C ARG A 43 -13.94 7.67 -3.67
N LEU A 44 -12.80 8.30 -3.95
CA LEU A 44 -11.64 8.30 -3.05
C LEU A 44 -11.56 9.54 -2.16
N ASP A 45 -12.58 10.39 -2.21
CA ASP A 45 -12.71 11.59 -1.37
C ASP A 45 -13.48 11.33 -0.05
N GLY A 46 -13.93 10.11 0.17
CA GLY A 46 -14.68 9.72 1.36
C GLY A 46 -16.17 10.03 1.32
N HIS A 47 -16.70 10.50 0.19
CA HIS A 47 -18.13 10.77 0.04
C HIS A 47 -18.87 9.56 -0.49
N ASP A 48 -19.99 9.25 0.13
CA ASP A 48 -20.92 8.20 -0.28
C ASP A 48 -22.04 8.76 -1.14
N ILE A 49 -22.15 8.31 -2.37
CA ILE A 49 -23.30 8.57 -3.23
C ILE A 49 -23.71 7.23 -3.88
N ALA A 50 -24.55 6.46 -3.22
CA ALA A 50 -25.04 5.15 -3.67
C ALA A 50 -23.99 4.02 -3.73
N ILE A 51 -22.71 4.33 -3.96
CA ILE A 51 -21.59 3.37 -3.90
C ILE A 51 -20.74 3.71 -2.69
N PRO A 52 -20.47 2.76 -1.77
CA PRO A 52 -19.80 3.04 -0.50
C PRO A 52 -18.41 3.62 -0.67
N SER A 53 -18.04 4.57 0.22
CA SER A 53 -16.67 5.00 0.38
C SER A 53 -15.79 3.84 0.86
N ILE A 54 -14.60 3.76 0.30
CA ILE A 54 -13.60 2.73 0.64
C ILE A 54 -12.34 3.30 1.27
N VAL A 55 -12.25 4.61 1.43
CA VAL A 55 -11.11 5.27 2.08
C VAL A 55 -11.32 5.40 3.58
N GLY A 56 -10.24 5.30 4.35
CA GLY A 56 -10.26 5.42 5.81
C GLY A 56 -11.00 4.29 6.52
N VAL A 57 -11.33 3.22 5.82
CA VAL A 57 -11.87 1.99 6.40
C VAL A 57 -10.74 1.20 7.03
N ASP A 58 -11.00 0.53 8.13
CA ASP A 58 -10.04 -0.36 8.79
C ASP A 58 -9.49 -1.41 7.82
N VAL A 59 -8.17 -1.62 7.85
CA VAL A 59 -7.46 -2.53 6.93
C VAL A 59 -8.07 -3.93 6.93
N GLN A 60 -8.29 -4.48 8.11
CA GLN A 60 -8.79 -5.84 8.25
C GLN A 60 -10.22 -5.98 7.73
N LYS A 61 -11.09 -5.02 8.04
CA LYS A 61 -12.47 -5.01 7.54
C LYS A 61 -12.53 -4.91 6.02
N LEU A 62 -11.65 -4.12 5.44
CA LEU A 62 -11.58 -3.96 3.99
C LEU A 62 -11.10 -5.25 3.32
N ALA A 63 -10.04 -5.86 3.83
CA ALA A 63 -9.50 -7.12 3.33
C ALA A 63 -10.52 -8.25 3.47
N GLU A 64 -11.18 -8.38 4.62
CA GLU A 64 -12.23 -9.38 4.84
C GLU A 64 -13.41 -9.20 3.87
N ALA A 65 -13.83 -7.96 3.62
CA ALA A 65 -14.88 -7.67 2.65
C ALA A 65 -14.50 -8.11 1.23
N MET A 66 -13.27 -7.85 0.81
CA MET A 66 -12.77 -8.26 -0.50
C MET A 66 -12.68 -9.78 -0.63
N VAL A 67 -12.21 -10.48 0.40
CA VAL A 67 -12.20 -11.94 0.45
C VAL A 67 -13.63 -12.50 0.39
N ALA A 68 -14.57 -11.88 1.09
CA ALA A 68 -15.98 -12.29 1.07
C ALA A 68 -16.62 -12.10 -0.31
N PHE A 69 -16.31 -11.03 -1.03
CA PHE A 69 -16.73 -10.86 -2.42
C PHE A 69 -16.08 -11.90 -3.34
N LYS A 70 -14.80 -12.17 -3.16
CA LYS A 70 -14.04 -13.13 -3.96
C LYS A 70 -14.59 -14.56 -3.82
N SER A 71 -14.96 -14.96 -2.61
CA SER A 71 -15.54 -16.27 -2.33
C SER A 71 -17.02 -16.39 -2.66
N GLY A 72 -17.71 -15.28 -2.89
CA GLY A 72 -19.16 -15.24 -3.07
C GLY A 72 -19.96 -15.21 -1.75
N ALA A 73 -19.30 -15.19 -0.59
CA ALA A 73 -19.97 -15.09 0.71
C ALA A 73 -20.71 -13.75 0.89
N ARG A 74 -20.20 -12.69 0.26
CA ARG A 74 -20.87 -11.40 0.16
C ARG A 74 -21.39 -11.20 -1.26
N SER A 75 -22.68 -10.87 -1.40
CA SER A 75 -23.33 -10.78 -2.68
C SER A 75 -23.05 -9.44 -3.37
N SER A 76 -22.41 -9.49 -4.53
CA SER A 76 -22.30 -8.40 -5.52
C SER A 76 -21.65 -8.98 -6.77
N GLN A 77 -22.34 -8.97 -7.90
CA GLN A 77 -21.78 -9.47 -9.16
C GLN A 77 -20.56 -8.66 -9.59
N ILE A 78 -20.60 -7.34 -9.44
CA ILE A 78 -19.52 -6.44 -9.86
C ILE A 78 -18.31 -6.64 -8.95
N MET A 79 -18.51 -6.59 -7.64
CA MET A 79 -17.39 -6.75 -6.70
C MET A 79 -16.82 -8.16 -6.69
N HIS A 80 -17.62 -9.18 -6.95
CA HIS A 80 -17.12 -10.54 -7.17
C HIS A 80 -16.17 -10.59 -8.37
N ALA A 81 -16.57 -10.04 -9.50
CA ALA A 81 -15.74 -9.99 -10.70
C ALA A 81 -14.43 -9.20 -10.48
N VAL A 82 -14.48 -8.10 -9.77
CA VAL A 82 -13.29 -7.30 -9.40
C VAL A 82 -12.37 -8.09 -8.47
N ALA A 83 -12.92 -8.69 -7.42
CA ALA A 83 -12.14 -9.42 -6.42
C ALA A 83 -11.46 -10.67 -6.99
N LEU A 84 -12.07 -11.34 -7.97
CA LEU A 84 -11.47 -12.48 -8.66
C LEU A 84 -10.17 -12.15 -9.40
N GLN A 85 -9.94 -10.89 -9.75
CA GLN A 85 -8.73 -10.43 -10.43
C GLN A 85 -7.56 -10.19 -9.47
N LEU A 86 -7.80 -10.26 -8.16
CA LEU A 86 -6.83 -9.95 -7.12
C LEU A 86 -6.41 -11.23 -6.38
N ASN A 87 -5.11 -11.37 -6.14
CA ASN A 87 -4.62 -12.36 -5.19
C ASN A 87 -4.67 -11.81 -3.75
N ASP A 88 -4.42 -12.66 -2.77
CA ASP A 88 -4.55 -12.29 -1.36
C ASP A 88 -3.56 -11.18 -0.95
N ALA A 89 -2.32 -11.23 -1.44
CA ALA A 89 -1.32 -10.19 -1.20
C ALA A 89 -1.73 -8.84 -1.81
N GLU A 90 -2.35 -8.84 -2.97
CA GLU A 90 -2.87 -7.63 -3.61
C GLU A 90 -4.06 -7.06 -2.84
N ILE A 91 -4.93 -7.92 -2.29
CA ILE A 91 -6.03 -7.51 -1.42
C ILE A 91 -5.49 -6.81 -0.16
N GLU A 92 -4.46 -7.36 0.48
CA GLU A 92 -3.81 -6.74 1.64
C GLU A 92 -3.20 -5.38 1.28
N THR A 93 -2.44 -5.33 0.20
CA THR A 93 -1.77 -4.09 -0.26
C THR A 93 -2.78 -2.98 -0.55
N LEU A 94 -3.85 -3.27 -1.26
CA LEU A 94 -4.88 -2.27 -1.53
C LEU A 94 -5.63 -1.84 -0.26
N ALA A 95 -5.87 -2.75 0.66
CA ALA A 95 -6.55 -2.45 1.92
C ALA A 95 -5.71 -1.51 2.80
N GLU A 96 -4.41 -1.77 2.92
CA GLU A 96 -3.47 -0.90 3.62
C GLU A 96 -3.41 0.50 2.98
N TYR A 97 -3.32 0.56 1.66
CA TYR A 97 -3.28 1.81 0.92
C TYR A 97 -4.54 2.66 1.15
N LEU A 98 -5.71 2.05 1.06
CA LEU A 98 -7.00 2.74 1.25
C LEU A 98 -7.22 3.17 2.70
N ALA A 99 -6.84 2.34 3.66
CA ALA A 99 -6.98 2.64 5.08
C ALA A 99 -6.12 3.85 5.52
N ALA A 100 -4.96 4.01 4.88
CA ALA A 100 -4.06 5.13 5.15
C ALA A 100 -4.51 6.45 4.51
N ARG A 101 -5.48 6.44 3.61
CA ARG A 101 -5.98 7.66 2.98
C ARG A 101 -6.95 8.40 3.90
N PRO A 102 -6.76 9.70 4.09
CA PRO A 102 -7.70 10.48 4.90
C PRO A 102 -9.05 10.61 4.18
N MET A 103 -10.13 10.53 4.96
CA MET A 103 -11.43 10.99 4.50
C MET A 103 -11.43 12.53 4.53
N GLU A 104 -11.58 13.18 3.39
CA GLU A 104 -11.58 14.65 3.31
C GLU A 104 -12.67 15.30 4.20
N SER A 105 -13.75 14.57 4.47
CA SER A 105 -14.81 15.03 5.37
C SER A 105 -14.38 15.22 6.82
N LYS A 106 -13.22 14.68 7.23
CA LYS A 106 -12.68 14.88 8.60
C LYS A 106 -11.82 16.14 8.74
N LEU A 107 -11.52 16.83 7.66
CA LEU A 107 -10.64 18.00 7.64
C LEU A 107 -11.42 19.32 7.48
N ARG A 108 -12.74 19.28 7.50
CA ARG A 108 -13.60 20.48 7.47
C ARG A 108 -14.35 20.69 8.79
#